data_8292bec6725fb3dca7babc505bf5ce2f
#
_entry.id   8292bec6725fb3dca7babc505bf5ce2f
#
_cell.length_a   1.000
_cell.length_b   1.000
_cell.length_c   1.000
_cell.angle_alpha   90.00
_cell.angle_beta   90.00
_cell.angle_gamma   90.00
#
_symmetry.space_group_name_H-M   'P 1'
#
loop_
_entity.id
_entity.type
_entity.pdbx_description
1 polymer ?
#
loop_
_entity_poly.entity_id
_entity_poly.type
_entity_poly.pdbx_seq_one_letter_code
_entity_poly.pdbx_strand_id
1 'polypeptide(L)'
;MKIKNICCIGAGYVGGPTMAVIAEKCPQINVTVVDVNEKRIADWNDENFMNLPIYEPGLSEVVKIARGRNLFFSTDVEKAIKEAEMIFISVNTPTKTYGVGKGMAADLKYIELCARQIAEFSKTDKIVVEKSTLPVKTAEAIKTILLSNQNG
;
A
#
# COMPACT_ATOMS: atom_id res chain seq x y z
N MET A 1 -13.64 -15.56 -4.29
CA MET A 1 -13.74 -14.08 -4.27
C MET A 1 -13.24 -13.55 -5.62
N LYS A 2 -13.96 -12.65 -6.29
CA LYS A 2 -13.51 -12.00 -7.53
C LYS A 2 -12.93 -10.64 -7.17
N ILE A 3 -11.66 -10.40 -7.51
CA ILE A 3 -10.99 -9.12 -7.24
C ILE A 3 -11.37 -8.12 -8.33
N LYS A 4 -11.93 -6.98 -7.93
CA LYS A 4 -12.25 -5.84 -8.77
C LYS A 4 -11.49 -4.58 -8.34
N ASN A 5 -11.21 -4.46 -7.04
CA ASN A 5 -10.56 -3.31 -6.46
C ASN A 5 -9.36 -3.77 -5.62
N ILE A 6 -8.22 -3.15 -5.86
CA ILE A 6 -7.00 -3.32 -5.08
C ILE A 6 -6.70 -2.01 -4.36
N CYS A 7 -6.40 -2.09 -3.07
CA CYS A 7 -5.81 -1.01 -2.30
C CYS A 7 -4.33 -1.32 -2.05
N CYS A 8 -3.45 -0.33 -2.21
CA CYS A 8 -2.06 -0.42 -1.78
C CYS A 8 -1.79 0.67 -0.76
N ILE A 9 -1.41 0.28 0.45
CA ILE A 9 -1.01 1.21 1.51
C ILE A 9 0.49 1.41 1.42
N GLY A 10 0.90 2.64 1.08
CA GLY A 10 2.29 3.04 0.83
C GLY A 10 2.56 3.33 -0.64
N ALA A 11 2.76 4.62 -0.97
CA ALA A 11 3.04 5.12 -2.32
C ALA A 11 4.55 5.32 -2.56
N GLY A 12 5.40 4.50 -1.94
CA GLY A 12 6.84 4.54 -2.07
C GLY A 12 7.37 3.74 -3.25
N TYR A 13 8.68 3.46 -3.23
CA TYR A 13 9.42 2.78 -4.32
C TYR A 13 8.90 1.39 -4.69
N VAL A 14 8.24 0.70 -3.77
CA VAL A 14 7.65 -0.62 -4.05
C VAL A 14 6.19 -0.48 -4.45
N GLY A 15 5.39 0.23 -3.65
CA GLY A 15 3.94 0.32 -3.85
C GLY A 15 3.56 1.03 -5.14
N GLY A 16 4.04 2.25 -5.35
CA GLY A 16 3.70 3.07 -6.51
C GLY A 16 3.96 2.37 -7.85
N PRO A 17 5.22 2.01 -8.15
CA PRO A 17 5.56 1.37 -9.44
C PRO A 17 4.88 0.01 -9.62
N THR A 18 4.84 -0.83 -8.58
CA THR A 18 4.17 -2.15 -8.67
C THR A 18 2.70 -1.99 -9.03
N MET A 19 2.00 -1.08 -8.38
CA MET A 19 0.57 -0.84 -8.62
C MET A 19 0.31 -0.21 -9.99
N ALA A 20 1.20 0.66 -10.46
CA ALA A 20 1.12 1.22 -11.81
C ALA A 20 1.17 0.12 -12.88
N VAL A 21 2.10 -0.83 -12.74
CA VAL A 21 2.22 -1.98 -13.66
C VAL A 21 0.99 -2.89 -13.56
N ILE A 22 0.49 -3.18 -12.36
CA ILE A 22 -0.74 -3.99 -12.20
C ILE A 22 -1.92 -3.30 -12.89
N ALA A 23 -2.09 -2.00 -12.69
CA ALA A 23 -3.18 -1.24 -13.31
C ALA A 23 -3.06 -1.20 -14.84
N GLU A 24 -1.84 -1.07 -15.38
CA GLU A 24 -1.60 -1.10 -16.82
C GLU A 24 -1.97 -2.46 -17.41
N LYS A 25 -1.51 -3.57 -16.80
CA LYS A 25 -1.71 -4.94 -17.30
C LYS A 25 -3.10 -5.51 -17.04
N CYS A 26 -3.80 -4.99 -16.02
CA CYS A 26 -5.12 -5.46 -15.61
C CYS A 26 -6.15 -4.32 -15.68
N PRO A 27 -6.53 -3.83 -16.88
CA PRO A 27 -7.40 -2.66 -17.02
C PRO A 27 -8.81 -2.85 -16.44
N GLN A 28 -9.21 -4.08 -16.16
CA GLN A 28 -10.49 -4.42 -15.53
C GLN A 28 -10.48 -4.33 -13.99
N ILE A 29 -9.31 -4.06 -13.38
CA ILE A 29 -9.14 -3.94 -11.92
C ILE A 29 -8.85 -2.49 -11.59
N ASN A 30 -9.62 -1.91 -10.68
CA ASN A 30 -9.30 -0.60 -10.10
C ASN A 30 -8.20 -0.74 -9.06
N VAL A 31 -7.22 0.11 -9.12
CA VAL A 31 -6.09 0.14 -8.18
C VAL A 31 -6.01 1.51 -7.53
N THR A 32 -6.17 1.56 -6.22
CA THR A 32 -6.02 2.78 -5.43
C THR A 32 -4.79 2.66 -4.54
N VAL A 33 -3.82 3.54 -4.76
CA VAL A 33 -2.62 3.65 -3.93
C VAL A 33 -2.84 4.77 -2.92
N VAL A 34 -2.66 4.46 -1.63
CA VAL A 34 -2.85 5.44 -0.56
C VAL A 34 -1.57 5.66 0.24
N ASP A 35 -1.37 6.89 0.67
CA ASP A 35 -0.26 7.27 1.54
C ASP A 35 -0.69 8.45 2.42
N VAL A 36 -0.23 8.49 3.66
CA VAL A 36 -0.47 9.61 4.58
C VAL A 36 0.34 10.86 4.22
N ASN A 37 1.33 10.73 3.37
CA ASN A 37 2.16 11.83 2.88
C ASN A 37 1.45 12.56 1.73
N GLU A 38 0.77 13.65 2.06
CA GLU A 38 0.02 14.47 1.10
C GLU A 38 0.89 14.96 -0.06
N LYS A 39 2.14 15.37 0.21
CA LYS A 39 3.06 15.81 -0.84
C LYS A 39 3.35 14.68 -1.82
N ARG A 40 3.63 13.47 -1.33
CA ARG A 40 3.89 12.31 -2.20
C ARG A 40 2.68 11.97 -3.06
N ILE A 41 1.47 12.06 -2.51
CA ILE A 41 0.24 11.85 -3.27
C ILE A 41 0.04 12.96 -4.30
N ALA A 42 0.32 14.22 -3.96
CA ALA A 42 0.28 15.33 -4.91
C ALA A 42 1.27 15.11 -6.07
N ASP A 43 2.50 14.71 -5.77
CA ASP A 43 3.53 14.42 -6.78
C ASP A 43 3.09 13.24 -7.72
N TRP A 44 2.44 12.19 -7.18
CA TRP A 44 1.86 11.13 -8.01
C TRP A 44 0.70 11.60 -8.90
N ASN A 45 0.00 12.64 -8.50
CA ASN A 45 -1.14 13.23 -9.23
C ASN A 45 -0.74 14.44 -10.10
N ASP A 46 0.54 14.84 -10.11
CA ASP A 46 1.02 15.97 -10.90
C ASP A 46 0.76 15.74 -12.39
N GLU A 47 0.26 16.75 -13.09
CA GLU A 47 0.01 16.70 -14.53
C GLU A 47 1.29 16.48 -15.34
N ASN A 48 2.42 16.99 -14.84
CA ASN A 48 3.73 16.77 -15.42
C ASN A 48 4.32 15.44 -14.89
N PHE A 49 4.31 14.42 -15.70
CA PHE A 49 4.86 13.10 -15.38
C PHE A 49 6.37 13.07 -15.09
N MET A 50 7.08 14.18 -15.33
CA MET A 50 8.49 14.33 -14.91
C MET A 50 8.62 14.61 -13.40
N ASN A 51 7.54 15.02 -12.75
CA ASN A 51 7.49 15.33 -11.31
C ASN A 51 7.08 14.12 -10.46
N LEU A 52 6.94 12.95 -11.04
CA LEU A 52 6.65 11.74 -10.25
C LEU A 52 7.66 11.59 -9.10
N PRO A 53 7.21 11.19 -7.90
CA PRO A 53 8.08 11.15 -6.71
C PRO A 53 9.13 10.05 -6.76
N ILE A 54 9.08 9.21 -7.80
CA ILE A 54 9.97 8.07 -8.02
C ILE A 54 10.40 8.06 -9.48
N TYR A 55 11.70 7.91 -9.69
CA TYR A 55 12.27 7.72 -11.01
C TYR A 55 12.60 6.25 -11.25
N GLU A 56 11.93 5.66 -12.24
CA GLU A 56 12.22 4.34 -12.80
C GLU A 56 12.07 4.43 -14.32
N PRO A 57 13.00 3.84 -15.11
CA PRO A 57 12.85 3.84 -16.56
C PRO A 57 11.52 3.25 -17.02
N GLY A 58 10.75 3.99 -17.80
CA GLY A 58 9.43 3.56 -18.32
C GLY A 58 8.26 3.78 -17.36
N LEU A 59 8.48 4.22 -16.12
CA LEU A 59 7.40 4.40 -15.15
C LEU A 59 6.41 5.48 -15.58
N SER A 60 6.91 6.59 -16.11
CA SER A 60 6.07 7.71 -16.56
C SER A 60 5.07 7.29 -17.64
N GLU A 61 5.50 6.44 -18.57
CA GLU A 61 4.64 5.90 -19.64
C GLU A 61 3.55 4.99 -19.07
N VAL A 62 3.92 4.11 -18.14
CA VAL A 62 2.97 3.21 -17.46
C VAL A 62 1.94 3.99 -16.68
N VAL A 63 2.38 4.97 -15.89
CA VAL A 63 1.48 5.85 -15.10
C VAL A 63 0.56 6.63 -16.03
N LYS A 64 1.08 7.18 -17.14
CA LYS A 64 0.29 7.93 -18.12
C LYS A 64 -0.84 7.09 -18.72
N ILE A 65 -0.61 5.80 -18.95
CA ILE A 65 -1.61 4.88 -19.50
C ILE A 65 -2.70 4.56 -18.46
N ALA A 66 -2.32 4.37 -17.20
CA ALA A 66 -3.19 3.82 -16.18
C ALA A 66 -3.89 4.88 -15.30
N ARG A 67 -3.21 5.99 -15.00
CA ARG A 67 -3.73 7.03 -14.11
C ARG A 67 -4.99 7.70 -14.72
N GLY A 68 -6.04 7.79 -13.90
CA GLY A 68 -7.35 8.30 -14.34
C GLY A 68 -8.21 7.29 -15.10
N ARG A 69 -7.62 6.18 -15.57
CA ARG A 69 -8.38 5.06 -16.13
C ARG A 69 -8.82 4.10 -15.03
N ASN A 70 -7.85 3.48 -14.36
CA ASN A 70 -8.05 2.50 -13.29
C ASN A 70 -6.94 2.54 -12.22
N LEU A 71 -6.05 3.53 -12.25
CA LEU A 71 -5.05 3.81 -11.24
C LEU A 71 -5.33 5.16 -10.59
N PHE A 72 -5.44 5.18 -9.27
CA PHE A 72 -5.78 6.35 -8.48
C PHE A 72 -4.82 6.48 -7.30
N PHE A 73 -4.50 7.73 -6.91
CA PHE A 73 -3.67 8.04 -5.75
C PHE A 73 -4.46 8.95 -4.80
N SER A 74 -4.50 8.60 -3.51
CA SER A 74 -5.32 9.28 -2.52
C SER A 74 -4.69 9.27 -1.13
N THR A 75 -5.10 10.18 -0.26
CA THR A 75 -4.80 10.15 1.17
C THR A 75 -5.90 9.47 2.00
N ASP A 76 -7.03 9.11 1.36
CA ASP A 76 -8.19 8.51 2.02
C ASP A 76 -8.00 6.98 2.18
N VAL A 77 -7.25 6.62 3.22
CA VAL A 77 -6.92 5.22 3.54
C VAL A 77 -8.17 4.42 3.91
N GLU A 78 -9.08 5.02 4.68
CA GLU A 78 -10.30 4.35 5.16
C GLU A 78 -11.19 3.91 4.00
N LYS A 79 -11.47 4.84 3.08
CA LYS A 79 -12.27 4.55 1.89
C LYS A 79 -11.65 3.46 1.04
N ALA A 80 -10.35 3.56 0.77
CA ALA A 80 -9.64 2.59 -0.05
C ALA A 80 -9.66 1.18 0.55
N ILE A 81 -9.50 1.05 1.88
CA ILE A 81 -9.61 -0.24 2.58
C ILE A 81 -11.03 -0.81 2.47
N LYS A 82 -12.05 0.02 2.69
CA LYS A 82 -13.45 -0.43 2.62
C LYS A 82 -13.83 -0.99 1.26
N GLU A 83 -13.40 -0.34 0.19
CA GLU A 83 -13.78 -0.67 -1.19
C GLU A 83 -12.99 -1.84 -1.80
N ALA A 84 -11.79 -2.13 -1.31
CA ALA A 84 -10.92 -3.15 -1.88
C ALA A 84 -11.27 -4.57 -1.41
N GLU A 85 -11.13 -5.55 -2.32
CA GLU A 85 -11.13 -6.98 -1.98
C GLU A 85 -9.70 -7.47 -1.66
N MET A 86 -8.67 -6.83 -2.23
CA MET A 86 -7.27 -7.17 -1.98
C MET A 86 -6.49 -5.93 -1.54
N ILE A 87 -5.70 -6.06 -0.49
CA ILE A 87 -4.94 -4.97 0.11
C ILE A 87 -3.47 -5.34 0.15
N PHE A 88 -2.63 -4.50 -0.45
CA PHE A 88 -1.18 -4.61 -0.36
C PHE A 88 -0.66 -3.67 0.73
N ILE A 89 0.21 -4.19 1.60
CA ILE A 89 0.98 -3.40 2.56
C ILE A 89 2.38 -3.19 1.98
N SER A 90 2.70 -1.95 1.62
CA SER A 90 3.98 -1.55 0.99
C SER A 90 4.61 -0.36 1.70
N VAL A 91 4.54 -0.35 3.03
CA VAL A 91 5.10 0.72 3.85
C VAL A 91 6.58 0.50 4.16
N ASN A 92 7.28 1.58 4.50
CA ASN A 92 8.68 1.51 4.88
C ASN A 92 8.87 0.77 6.20
N THR A 93 9.99 0.02 6.28
CA THR A 93 10.45 -0.69 7.47
C THR A 93 11.83 -0.17 7.87
N PRO A 94 11.93 1.04 8.43
CA PRO A 94 13.21 1.61 8.79
C PRO A 94 13.87 0.79 9.89
N THR A 95 15.19 0.90 10.00
CA THR A 95 15.93 0.32 11.13
C THR A 95 15.52 1.02 12.43
N LYS A 96 15.29 0.24 13.49
CA LYS A 96 14.97 0.79 14.82
C LYS A 96 16.03 1.78 15.29
N THR A 97 15.60 2.94 15.75
CA THR A 97 16.47 3.98 16.32
C THR A 97 16.50 3.97 17.85
N TYR A 98 15.67 3.15 18.51
CA TYR A 98 15.54 3.07 19.97
C TYR A 98 15.19 1.65 20.45
N GLY A 99 15.37 1.41 21.74
CA GLY A 99 14.99 0.15 22.41
C GLY A 99 15.82 -1.06 21.99
N VAL A 100 15.33 -2.24 22.35
CA VAL A 100 15.98 -3.52 22.03
C VAL A 100 16.01 -3.70 20.51
N GLY A 101 17.21 -4.01 19.96
CA GLY A 101 17.44 -4.13 18.52
C GLY A 101 17.76 -2.81 17.81
N LYS A 102 18.03 -1.72 18.55
CA LYS A 102 18.48 -0.45 17.97
C LYS A 102 19.66 -0.66 17.01
N GLY A 103 19.56 -0.10 15.82
CA GLY A 103 20.58 -0.18 14.78
C GLY A 103 20.66 -1.51 14.03
N MET A 104 19.89 -2.55 14.42
CA MET A 104 19.95 -3.88 13.80
C MET A 104 18.59 -4.46 13.43
N ALA A 105 17.52 -4.12 14.13
CA ALA A 105 16.19 -4.65 13.87
C ALA A 105 15.33 -3.67 13.04
N ALA A 106 14.43 -4.21 12.21
CA ALA A 106 13.43 -3.41 11.51
C ALA A 106 12.39 -2.85 12.49
N ASP A 107 11.95 -1.61 12.27
CA ASP A 107 10.84 -1.02 12.98
C ASP A 107 9.52 -1.41 12.28
N LEU A 108 8.75 -2.26 12.91
CA LEU A 108 7.49 -2.79 12.38
C LEU A 108 6.28 -1.91 12.68
N LYS A 109 6.48 -0.77 13.35
CA LYS A 109 5.40 0.12 13.79
C LYS A 109 4.43 0.49 12.66
N TYR A 110 4.95 0.82 11.49
CA TYR A 110 4.11 1.22 10.36
C TYR A 110 3.27 0.06 9.83
N ILE A 111 3.81 -1.15 9.82
CA ILE A 111 3.10 -2.37 9.41
C ILE A 111 1.99 -2.72 10.40
N GLU A 112 2.29 -2.66 11.70
CA GLU A 112 1.30 -2.87 12.75
C GLU A 112 0.16 -1.86 12.68
N LEU A 113 0.45 -0.59 12.41
CA LEU A 113 -0.55 0.44 12.20
C LEU A 113 -1.44 0.13 10.99
N CYS A 114 -0.85 -0.26 9.86
CA CYS A 114 -1.62 -0.68 8.67
C CYS A 114 -2.52 -1.88 8.98
N ALA A 115 -1.99 -2.91 9.66
CA ALA A 115 -2.78 -4.08 10.03
C ALA A 115 -3.97 -3.72 10.92
N ARG A 116 -3.79 -2.80 11.88
CA ARG A 116 -4.88 -2.30 12.74
C ARG A 116 -5.92 -1.51 11.95
N GLN A 117 -5.50 -0.63 11.04
CA GLN A 117 -6.43 0.10 10.17
C GLN A 117 -7.22 -0.85 9.26
N ILE A 118 -6.55 -1.86 8.68
CA ILE A 118 -7.23 -2.88 7.88
C ILE A 118 -8.28 -3.62 8.73
N ALA A 119 -7.93 -4.04 9.94
CA ALA A 119 -8.85 -4.73 10.85
C ALA A 119 -10.04 -3.84 11.25
N GLU A 120 -9.81 -2.55 11.49
CA GLU A 120 -10.84 -1.58 11.89
C GLU A 120 -11.81 -1.27 10.76
N PHE A 121 -11.30 -1.01 9.55
CA PHE A 121 -12.11 -0.50 8.44
C PHE A 121 -12.68 -1.60 7.53
N SER A 122 -12.19 -2.84 7.62
CA SER A 122 -12.71 -3.95 6.83
C SER A 122 -14.09 -4.37 7.31
N LYS A 123 -15.07 -4.35 6.39
CA LYS A 123 -16.45 -4.81 6.66
C LYS A 123 -16.75 -6.14 5.99
N THR A 124 -15.85 -6.64 5.17
CA THR A 124 -15.99 -7.88 4.40
C THR A 124 -14.64 -8.60 4.39
N ASP A 125 -14.63 -9.85 3.97
CA ASP A 125 -13.39 -10.62 3.79
C ASP A 125 -12.42 -9.91 2.84
N LYS A 126 -11.16 -9.88 3.22
CA LYS A 126 -10.07 -9.24 2.45
C LYS A 126 -8.92 -10.22 2.26
N ILE A 127 -8.26 -10.12 1.10
CA ILE A 127 -6.94 -10.73 0.91
C ILE A 127 -5.91 -9.67 1.27
N VAL A 128 -5.08 -9.92 2.27
CA VAL A 128 -4.00 -9.01 2.65
C VAL A 128 -2.68 -9.58 2.16
N VAL A 129 -1.97 -8.80 1.34
CA VAL A 129 -0.67 -9.14 0.76
C VAL A 129 0.38 -8.25 1.41
N GLU A 130 1.33 -8.86 2.05
CA GLU A 130 2.47 -8.16 2.60
C GLU A 130 3.58 -8.09 1.53
N LYS A 131 3.99 -6.86 1.17
CA LYS A 131 4.96 -6.58 0.10
C LYS A 131 6.19 -5.82 0.60
N SER A 132 6.21 -5.33 1.84
CA SER A 132 7.37 -4.69 2.44
C SER A 132 8.52 -5.68 2.65
N THR A 133 9.76 -5.19 2.73
CA THR A 133 10.91 -6.02 3.10
C THR A 133 10.90 -6.26 4.61
N LEU A 134 10.65 -7.51 5.03
CA LEU A 134 10.37 -7.84 6.42
C LEU A 134 11.24 -8.96 6.97
N PRO A 135 11.47 -8.95 8.31
CA PRO A 135 11.99 -10.09 9.03
C PRO A 135 11.06 -11.31 8.92
N VAL A 136 11.64 -12.50 9.06
CA VAL A 136 10.89 -13.77 9.18
C VAL A 136 9.83 -13.65 10.28
N LYS A 137 8.64 -14.23 10.06
CA LYS A 137 7.49 -14.25 10.97
C LYS A 137 6.67 -12.95 11.08
N THR A 138 6.97 -11.90 10.34
CA THR A 138 6.13 -10.68 10.36
C THR A 138 4.71 -10.96 9.84
N ALA A 139 4.56 -11.84 8.85
CA ALA A 139 3.25 -12.25 8.35
C ALA A 139 2.38 -12.90 9.44
N GLU A 140 2.96 -13.66 10.37
CA GLU A 140 2.25 -14.24 11.52
C GLU A 140 1.78 -13.16 12.50
N ALA A 141 2.60 -12.13 12.74
CA ALA A 141 2.22 -11.00 13.59
C ALA A 141 1.06 -10.21 12.97
N ILE A 142 1.13 -9.91 11.67
CA ILE A 142 0.04 -9.26 10.92
C ILE A 142 -1.25 -10.10 11.04
N LYS A 143 -1.16 -11.40 10.79
CA LYS A 143 -2.31 -12.31 10.90
C LYS A 143 -2.94 -12.25 12.29
N THR A 144 -2.13 -12.26 13.35
CA THR A 144 -2.61 -12.17 14.73
C THR A 144 -3.38 -10.86 14.98
N ILE A 145 -2.87 -9.73 14.48
CA ILE A 145 -3.55 -8.43 14.61
C ILE A 145 -4.87 -8.43 13.85
N LEU A 146 -4.89 -8.95 12.63
CA LEU A 146 -6.11 -9.00 11.80
C LEU A 146 -7.19 -9.88 12.44
N LEU A 147 -6.82 -11.01 13.05
CA LEU A 147 -7.75 -11.91 13.70
C LEU A 147 -8.23 -11.40 15.06
N SER A 148 -7.45 -10.60 15.78
CA SER A 148 -7.84 -10.09 17.11
C SER A 148 -9.06 -9.17 17.07
N ASN A 149 -9.35 -8.52 15.96
CA ASN A 149 -10.51 -7.64 15.79
C ASN A 149 -11.78 -8.38 15.28
N GLN A 150 -11.70 -9.67 14.99
CA GLN A 150 -12.88 -10.44 14.56
C GLN A 150 -13.77 -10.93 15.73
N ASN A 151 -13.33 -10.69 16.97
CA ASN A 151 -14.01 -11.15 18.19
C ASN A 151 -14.70 -10.00 18.97
N GLY A 152 -15.03 -8.90 18.31
CA GLY A 152 -15.76 -7.77 18.88
C GLY A 152 -17.10 -7.52 18.22
#